data_9dad35f99213dadaf1f68c39f0471f60
#
_entry.id   9dad35f99213dadaf1f68c39f0471f60
#
_cell.length_a   1.000
_cell.length_b   1.000
_cell.length_c   1.000
_cell.angle_alpha   90.00
_cell.angle_beta   90.00
_cell.angle_gamma   90.00
#
_symmetry.space_group_name_H-M   'P 1'
#
loop_
_entity.id
_entity.type
_entity.pdbx_description
1 polymer ?
#
loop_
_entity_poly.entity_id
_entity_poly.type
_entity_poly.pdbx_seq_one_letter_code
_entity_poly.pdbx_strand_id
1 'polypeptide(L)'
;MRILKILLIGLLFINCTSQQKELVYTYELSKELQPYVFEYLSTLEKYDIKFKKQSFIVVFDADIMRTPLVGQAKGMFNDDLVYVKINPSLWQELTIKQKRHLIFHELSHDIFNIEHTTEVELMRPQMASPAQSFVMDIEKEIINLMMHIRNEQS
;
A
#
# COMPACT_ATOMS: atom_id res chain seq x y z
N MET A 1 41.50 -35.67 55.45
CA MET A 1 41.21 -35.48 54.01
C MET A 1 39.81 -34.99 53.89
N ARG A 2 39.59 -33.67 53.62
CA ARG A 2 38.28 -33.06 53.40
C ARG A 2 38.07 -32.94 51.90
N ILE A 3 37.06 -33.64 51.38
CA ILE A 3 36.68 -33.59 49.99
C ILE A 3 35.72 -32.38 49.79
N LEU A 4 36.20 -31.36 49.08
CA LEU A 4 35.46 -30.19 48.72
C LEU A 4 34.58 -30.53 47.50
N LYS A 5 33.24 -30.60 47.69
CA LYS A 5 32.29 -30.77 46.60
C LYS A 5 32.01 -29.37 45.99
N ILE A 6 32.51 -29.13 44.80
CA ILE A 6 32.19 -27.95 44.02
C ILE A 6 30.85 -28.19 43.34
N LEU A 7 29.83 -27.43 43.75
CA LEU A 7 28.51 -27.44 43.13
C LEU A 7 28.55 -26.49 41.92
N LEU A 8 28.56 -27.02 40.71
CA LEU A 8 28.53 -26.26 39.46
C LEU A 8 27.07 -25.90 39.18
N ILE A 9 26.67 -24.65 39.47
CA ILE A 9 25.36 -24.14 39.11
C ILE A 9 25.42 -23.68 37.64
N GLY A 10 24.89 -24.52 36.74
CA GLY A 10 24.74 -24.19 35.34
C GLY A 10 23.59 -23.16 35.17
N LEU A 11 23.93 -21.91 34.87
CA LEU A 11 22.98 -20.93 34.42
C LEU A 11 22.48 -21.29 33.02
N LEU A 12 21.29 -21.85 32.93
CA LEU A 12 20.55 -21.98 31.67
C LEU A 12 20.04 -20.60 31.24
N PHE A 13 20.78 -19.93 30.38
CA PHE A 13 20.25 -18.81 29.64
C PHE A 13 19.19 -19.30 28.63
N ILE A 14 17.93 -19.21 29.00
CA ILE A 14 16.82 -19.37 28.05
C ILE A 14 16.85 -18.16 27.16
N ASN A 15 17.52 -18.26 26.01
CA ASN A 15 17.38 -17.30 24.92
C ASN A 15 15.95 -17.42 24.38
N CYS A 16 15.07 -16.61 24.90
CA CYS A 16 13.76 -16.37 24.31
C CYS A 16 13.97 -15.50 23.05
N THR A 17 14.43 -16.11 21.95
CA THR A 17 14.36 -15.50 20.63
C THR A 17 12.89 -15.46 20.26
N SER A 18 12.27 -14.30 20.43
CA SER A 18 11.00 -14.02 19.77
C SER A 18 11.24 -14.22 18.28
N GLN A 19 10.75 -15.33 17.72
CA GLN A 19 10.68 -15.50 16.28
C GLN A 19 9.76 -14.39 15.75
N GLN A 20 10.36 -13.30 15.31
CA GLN A 20 9.66 -12.31 14.51
C GLN A 20 9.24 -13.05 13.23
N LYS A 21 7.93 -13.36 13.12
CA LYS A 21 7.37 -13.99 11.93
C LYS A 21 7.62 -13.02 10.78
N GLU A 22 8.54 -13.38 9.90
CA GLU A 22 8.81 -12.59 8.70
C GLU A 22 7.53 -12.52 7.87
N LEU A 23 7.05 -11.31 7.60
CA LEU A 23 5.87 -11.09 6.78
C LEU A 23 6.24 -11.38 5.32
N VAL A 24 5.74 -12.47 4.80
CA VAL A 24 5.94 -12.85 3.38
C VAL A 24 4.83 -12.22 2.56
N TYR A 25 5.20 -11.27 1.69
CA TYR A 25 4.28 -10.65 0.75
C TYR A 25 4.16 -11.46 -0.53
N THR A 26 2.95 -11.60 -1.05
CA THR A 26 2.68 -12.20 -2.36
C THR A 26 2.17 -11.14 -3.34
N TYR A 27 2.65 -11.17 -4.57
CA TYR A 27 2.33 -10.16 -5.58
C TYR A 27 1.88 -10.81 -6.89
N GLU A 28 0.70 -10.40 -7.37
CA GLU A 28 0.22 -10.63 -8.74
C GLU A 28 -0.01 -9.25 -9.38
N LEU A 29 0.98 -8.75 -10.11
CA LEU A 29 0.99 -7.40 -10.63
C LEU A 29 1.17 -7.41 -12.15
N SER A 30 0.29 -6.73 -12.88
CA SER A 30 0.55 -6.42 -14.28
C SER A 30 1.85 -5.62 -14.42
N LYS A 31 2.71 -6.01 -15.36
CA LYS A 31 4.08 -5.49 -15.50
C LYS A 31 4.16 -3.96 -15.52
N GLU A 32 3.26 -3.30 -16.23
CA GLU A 32 3.23 -1.84 -16.34
C GLU A 32 2.80 -1.14 -15.04
N LEU A 33 2.09 -1.82 -14.15
CA LEU A 33 1.62 -1.28 -12.88
C LEU A 33 2.67 -1.40 -11.76
N GLN A 34 3.61 -2.34 -11.90
CA GLN A 34 4.62 -2.64 -10.86
C GLN A 34 5.38 -1.42 -10.37
N PRO A 35 5.92 -0.51 -11.21
CA PRO A 35 6.68 0.63 -10.73
C PRO A 35 5.86 1.53 -9.81
N TYR A 36 4.58 1.73 -10.11
CA TYR A 36 3.68 2.60 -9.34
C TYR A 36 3.25 1.94 -8.02
N VAL A 37 3.01 0.62 -8.03
CA VAL A 37 2.69 -0.13 -6.81
C VAL A 37 3.88 -0.11 -5.85
N PHE A 38 5.10 -0.37 -6.34
CA PHE A 38 6.30 -0.34 -5.50
C PHE A 38 6.65 1.07 -5.05
N GLU A 39 6.39 2.10 -5.86
CA GLU A 39 6.49 3.49 -5.43
C GLU A 39 5.57 3.78 -4.23
N TYR A 40 4.30 3.34 -4.30
CA TYR A 40 3.36 3.49 -3.19
C TYR A 40 3.86 2.80 -1.92
N LEU A 41 4.24 1.52 -2.01
CA LEU A 41 4.71 0.74 -0.86
C LEU A 41 5.98 1.33 -0.24
N SER A 42 6.94 1.75 -1.06
CA SER A 42 8.16 2.42 -0.56
C SER A 42 7.85 3.79 0.07
N THR A 43 6.81 4.46 -0.40
CA THR A 43 6.34 5.71 0.20
C THR A 43 5.74 5.46 1.58
N LEU A 44 4.92 4.42 1.76
CA LEU A 44 4.41 4.03 3.08
C LEU A 44 5.56 3.75 4.05
N GLU A 45 6.57 3.00 3.61
CA GLU A 45 7.77 2.72 4.43
C GLU A 45 8.49 3.99 4.84
N LYS A 46 8.73 4.91 3.89
CA LYS A 46 9.37 6.22 4.13
C LYS A 46 8.67 7.04 5.21
N TYR A 47 7.33 6.95 5.29
CA TYR A 47 6.52 7.67 6.27
C TYR A 47 6.20 6.84 7.52
N ASP A 48 6.82 5.66 7.67
CA ASP A 48 6.60 4.70 8.77
C ASP A 48 5.12 4.31 8.97
N ILE A 49 4.38 4.22 7.86
CA ILE A 49 2.98 3.80 7.84
C ILE A 49 2.91 2.29 7.72
N LYS A 50 2.30 1.63 8.70
CA LYS A 50 2.17 0.17 8.74
C LYS A 50 0.81 -0.28 8.22
N PHE A 51 0.78 -1.45 7.61
CA PHE A 51 -0.46 -2.11 7.17
C PHE A 51 -0.35 -3.62 7.36
N LYS A 52 -1.48 -4.32 7.34
CA LYS A 52 -1.56 -5.76 7.66
C LYS A 52 -1.66 -6.65 6.42
N LYS A 53 -2.17 -6.14 5.30
CA LYS A 53 -2.42 -6.93 4.08
C LYS A 53 -1.13 -7.50 3.50
N GLN A 54 -1.15 -8.77 3.11
CA GLN A 54 0.03 -9.52 2.66
C GLN A 54 -0.04 -9.96 1.19
N SER A 55 -1.24 -10.05 0.62
CA SER A 55 -1.46 -10.47 -0.76
C SER A 55 -1.88 -9.30 -1.62
N PHE A 56 -1.19 -9.08 -2.74
CA PHE A 56 -1.43 -7.96 -3.64
C PHE A 56 -1.76 -8.46 -5.04
N ILE A 57 -2.97 -8.16 -5.50
CA ILE A 57 -3.42 -8.36 -6.88
C ILE A 57 -3.74 -6.99 -7.45
N VAL A 58 -2.87 -6.46 -8.32
CA VAL A 58 -3.09 -5.20 -9.02
C VAL A 58 -2.91 -5.43 -10.50
N VAL A 59 -4.02 -5.53 -11.22
CA VAL A 59 -4.04 -6.07 -12.57
C VAL A 59 -4.87 -5.22 -13.52
N PHE A 60 -4.55 -5.29 -14.81
CA PHE A 60 -5.45 -4.88 -15.87
C PHE A 60 -6.57 -5.89 -16.00
N ASP A 61 -7.81 -5.42 -16.00
CA ASP A 61 -8.99 -6.26 -16.07
C ASP A 61 -9.96 -5.78 -17.18
N ALA A 62 -10.30 -6.69 -18.08
CA ALA A 62 -11.17 -6.37 -19.19
C ALA A 62 -12.63 -6.13 -18.78
N ASP A 63 -13.07 -6.66 -17.66
CA ASP A 63 -14.45 -6.49 -17.19
C ASP A 63 -14.74 -5.04 -16.80
N ILE A 64 -13.75 -4.31 -16.26
CA ILE A 64 -13.89 -2.90 -15.92
C ILE A 64 -14.00 -2.00 -17.16
N MET A 65 -13.57 -2.46 -18.36
CA MET A 65 -13.68 -1.70 -19.61
C MET A 65 -15.12 -1.37 -20.01
N ARG A 66 -16.09 -2.11 -19.47
CA ARG A 66 -17.53 -1.85 -19.71
C ARG A 66 -18.11 -0.77 -18.80
N THR A 67 -17.29 -0.19 -17.95
CA THR A 67 -17.65 0.87 -17.00
C THR A 67 -16.88 2.15 -17.33
N PRO A 68 -17.31 3.32 -16.89
CA PRO A 68 -16.54 4.55 -17.03
C PRO A 68 -15.38 4.66 -16.02
N LEU A 69 -15.16 3.62 -15.21
CA LEU A 69 -14.13 3.61 -14.16
C LEU A 69 -12.75 3.38 -14.76
N VAL A 70 -11.77 4.13 -14.30
CA VAL A 70 -10.36 3.97 -14.65
C VAL A 70 -9.69 2.92 -13.75
N GLY A 71 -10.08 2.90 -12.47
CA GLY A 71 -9.63 1.94 -11.46
C GLY A 71 -10.76 1.53 -10.54
N GLN A 72 -10.56 0.48 -9.77
CA GLN A 72 -11.48 0.02 -8.76
C GLN A 72 -10.76 -0.82 -7.69
N ALA A 73 -10.81 -0.38 -6.44
CA ALA A 73 -10.44 -1.16 -5.28
C ALA A 73 -11.52 -2.21 -4.97
N LYS A 74 -11.14 -3.46 -4.81
CA LYS A 74 -12.02 -4.61 -4.53
C LYS A 74 -11.70 -5.32 -3.22
N GLY A 75 -10.50 -5.11 -2.68
CA GLY A 75 -10.06 -5.72 -1.42
C GLY A 75 -10.39 -4.90 -0.18
N MET A 76 -11.14 -3.79 -0.31
CA MET A 76 -11.59 -3.01 0.84
C MET A 76 -12.27 -3.90 1.87
N PHE A 77 -11.99 -3.67 3.15
CA PHE A 77 -12.47 -4.47 4.28
C PHE A 77 -12.05 -5.95 4.29
N ASN A 78 -11.15 -6.36 3.39
CA ASN A 78 -10.49 -7.66 3.46
C ASN A 78 -9.16 -7.50 4.21
N ASP A 79 -8.95 -8.27 5.27
CA ASP A 79 -7.77 -8.11 6.13
C ASP A 79 -6.47 -8.59 5.50
N ASP A 80 -6.53 -9.49 4.51
CA ASP A 80 -5.36 -10.16 3.95
C ASP A 80 -5.05 -9.75 2.49
N LEU A 81 -6.05 -9.26 1.75
CA LEU A 81 -5.96 -9.09 0.30
C LEU A 81 -6.10 -7.63 -0.13
N VAL A 82 -5.15 -7.16 -0.91
CA VAL A 82 -5.26 -5.98 -1.78
C VAL A 82 -5.67 -6.44 -3.16
N TYR A 83 -6.81 -5.98 -3.67
CA TYR A 83 -7.27 -6.32 -5.01
C TYR A 83 -7.74 -5.06 -5.76
N VAL A 84 -6.92 -4.61 -6.71
CA VAL A 84 -7.20 -3.43 -7.53
C VAL A 84 -7.25 -3.82 -9.00
N LYS A 85 -8.33 -3.42 -9.67
CA LYS A 85 -8.54 -3.58 -11.11
C LYS A 85 -8.33 -2.25 -11.81
N ILE A 86 -7.58 -2.25 -12.90
CA ILE A 86 -7.32 -1.06 -13.73
C ILE A 86 -7.84 -1.30 -15.14
N ASN A 87 -8.53 -0.31 -15.68
CA ASN A 87 -9.02 -0.31 -17.06
C ASN A 87 -7.84 -0.14 -18.04
N PRO A 88 -7.47 -1.17 -18.85
CA PRO A 88 -6.30 -1.08 -19.69
C PRO A 88 -6.42 -0.01 -20.79
N SER A 89 -7.62 0.22 -21.32
CA SER A 89 -7.82 1.22 -22.37
C SER A 89 -7.66 2.63 -21.85
N LEU A 90 -8.31 2.96 -20.73
CA LEU A 90 -8.22 4.29 -20.13
C LEU A 90 -6.83 4.57 -19.55
N TRP A 91 -6.15 3.53 -19.02
CA TRP A 91 -4.78 3.65 -18.53
C TRP A 91 -3.81 4.19 -19.57
N GLN A 92 -3.93 3.77 -20.84
CA GLN A 92 -3.04 4.23 -21.91
C GLN A 92 -3.19 5.72 -22.22
N GLU A 93 -4.34 6.30 -21.92
CA GLU A 93 -4.63 7.73 -22.13
C GLU A 93 -4.11 8.62 -20.98
N LEU A 94 -3.72 8.02 -19.84
CA LEU A 94 -3.29 8.77 -18.66
C LEU A 94 -1.85 9.29 -18.81
N THR A 95 -1.64 10.51 -18.34
CA THR A 95 -0.30 11.04 -18.06
C THR A 95 0.37 10.30 -16.92
N ILE A 96 1.69 10.40 -16.79
CA ILE A 96 2.44 9.79 -15.67
C ILE A 96 1.89 10.27 -14.30
N LYS A 97 1.58 11.56 -14.17
CA LYS A 97 1.00 12.11 -12.93
C LYS A 97 -0.37 11.50 -12.61
N GLN A 98 -1.21 11.32 -13.62
CA GLN A 98 -2.52 10.68 -13.45
C GLN A 98 -2.40 9.19 -13.12
N LYS A 99 -1.44 8.47 -13.70
CA LYS A 99 -1.13 7.08 -13.35
C LYS A 99 -0.72 6.94 -11.90
N ARG A 100 0.17 7.81 -11.43
CA ARG A 100 0.56 7.87 -10.01
C ARG A 100 -0.64 8.18 -9.12
N HIS A 101 -1.41 9.22 -9.45
CA HIS A 101 -2.64 9.57 -8.75
C HIS A 101 -3.56 8.35 -8.61
N LEU A 102 -3.89 7.70 -9.73
CA LEU A 102 -4.80 6.55 -9.74
C LEU A 102 -4.31 5.42 -8.82
N ILE A 103 -3.05 5.01 -8.92
CA ILE A 103 -2.53 3.91 -8.10
C ILE A 103 -2.50 4.29 -6.61
N PHE A 104 -2.11 5.53 -6.27
CA PHE A 104 -2.14 5.99 -4.89
C PHE A 104 -3.57 6.05 -4.34
N HIS A 105 -4.53 6.48 -5.14
CA HIS A 105 -5.96 6.51 -4.82
C HIS A 105 -6.52 5.12 -4.53
N GLU A 106 -6.42 4.20 -5.48
CA GLU A 106 -7.00 2.86 -5.37
C GLU A 106 -6.34 2.01 -4.26
N LEU A 107 -5.02 2.10 -4.10
CA LEU A 107 -4.32 1.40 -3.04
C LEU A 107 -4.66 1.98 -1.65
N SER A 108 -4.91 3.27 -1.53
CA SER A 108 -5.33 3.87 -0.25
C SER A 108 -6.74 3.44 0.13
N HIS A 109 -7.66 3.35 -0.82
CA HIS A 109 -8.98 2.74 -0.58
C HIS A 109 -8.83 1.32 -0.09
N ASP A 110 -8.05 0.52 -0.80
CA ASP A 110 -7.98 -0.92 -0.55
C ASP A 110 -7.24 -1.25 0.75
N ILE A 111 -6.08 -0.65 0.99
CA ILE A 111 -5.22 -0.98 2.13
C ILE A 111 -5.74 -0.38 3.44
N PHE A 112 -6.24 0.86 3.41
CA PHE A 112 -6.60 1.62 4.61
C PHE A 112 -8.10 1.85 4.78
N ASN A 113 -8.93 1.38 3.84
CA ASN A 113 -10.38 1.61 3.81
C ASN A 113 -10.75 3.10 3.84
N ILE A 114 -9.90 3.97 3.27
CA ILE A 114 -10.16 5.40 3.22
C ILE A 114 -11.25 5.66 2.18
N GLU A 115 -12.28 6.39 2.56
CA GLU A 115 -13.33 6.82 1.64
C GLU A 115 -12.93 8.07 0.85
N HIS A 116 -13.71 8.41 -0.16
CA HIS A 116 -13.53 9.65 -0.89
C HIS A 116 -13.66 10.86 0.03
N THR A 117 -12.74 11.81 -0.11
CA THR A 117 -12.77 13.08 0.63
C THR A 117 -12.36 14.25 -0.26
N THR A 118 -12.79 15.46 0.10
CA THR A 118 -12.35 16.70 -0.55
C THR A 118 -11.14 17.33 0.13
N GLU A 119 -10.74 16.82 1.28
CA GLU A 119 -9.61 17.32 2.08
C GLU A 119 -8.25 16.91 1.50
N VAL A 120 -8.22 15.75 0.84
CA VAL A 120 -7.03 15.21 0.19
C VAL A 120 -7.28 15.09 -1.31
N GLU A 121 -6.54 15.83 -2.12
CA GLU A 121 -6.74 15.87 -3.58
C GLU A 121 -6.70 14.49 -4.23
N LEU A 122 -5.76 13.62 -3.78
CA LEU A 122 -5.64 12.25 -4.30
C LEU A 122 -6.80 11.33 -3.91
N MET A 123 -7.64 11.71 -2.94
CA MET A 123 -8.80 10.92 -2.50
C MET A 123 -10.13 11.51 -3.00
N ARG A 124 -10.11 12.47 -3.91
CA ARG A 124 -11.34 12.96 -4.53
C ARG A 124 -11.98 11.90 -5.42
N PRO A 125 -13.32 11.86 -5.51
CA PRO A 125 -14.04 10.86 -6.32
C PRO A 125 -13.78 11.00 -7.83
N GLN A 126 -13.23 12.10 -8.25
CA GLN A 126 -12.90 12.37 -9.66
C GLN A 126 -11.40 12.67 -9.76
N MET A 127 -10.72 11.92 -10.59
CA MET A 127 -9.32 12.18 -10.90
C MET A 127 -9.18 13.51 -11.65
N ALA A 128 -8.11 14.25 -11.33
CA ALA A 128 -7.79 15.50 -12.01
C ALA A 128 -7.73 15.32 -13.54
N SER A 129 -8.36 16.22 -14.27
CA SER A 129 -8.26 16.27 -15.74
C SER A 129 -6.80 16.44 -16.18
N PRO A 130 -6.45 16.13 -17.45
CA PRO A 130 -5.09 16.35 -17.93
C PRO A 130 -4.55 17.76 -17.68
N ALA A 131 -5.39 18.80 -17.85
CA ALA A 131 -5.01 20.19 -17.60
C ALA A 131 -4.75 20.47 -16.11
N GLN A 132 -5.61 19.96 -15.22
CA GLN A 132 -5.42 20.05 -13.77
C GLN A 132 -4.19 19.25 -13.30
N SER A 133 -4.00 18.04 -13.83
CA SER A 133 -2.86 17.21 -13.55
C SER A 133 -1.53 17.87 -13.98
N PHE A 134 -1.53 18.66 -15.04
CA PHE A 134 -0.34 19.38 -15.49
C PHE A 134 0.18 20.36 -14.44
N VAL A 135 -0.71 21.11 -13.78
CA VAL A 135 -0.36 22.11 -12.76
C VAL A 135 -0.27 21.51 -11.35
N MET A 136 -0.76 20.31 -11.15
CA MET A 136 -0.72 19.64 -9.83
C MET A 136 0.71 19.29 -9.42
N ASP A 137 1.08 19.65 -8.22
CA ASP A 137 2.31 19.17 -7.56
C ASP A 137 2.02 17.79 -6.94
N ILE A 138 2.21 16.74 -7.74
CA ILE A 138 1.92 15.36 -7.32
C ILE A 138 2.73 14.93 -6.09
N GLU A 139 3.95 15.42 -5.92
CA GLU A 139 4.78 15.10 -4.75
C GLU A 139 4.17 15.67 -3.47
N LYS A 140 3.70 16.91 -3.53
CA LYS A 140 3.01 17.55 -2.41
C LYS A 140 1.72 16.79 -2.07
N GLU A 141 0.95 16.41 -3.07
CA GLU A 141 -0.31 15.69 -2.84
C GLU A 141 -0.10 14.28 -2.29
N ILE A 142 0.99 13.61 -2.68
CA ILE A 142 1.41 12.33 -2.05
C ILE A 142 1.76 12.55 -0.57
N ILE A 143 2.49 13.62 -0.23
CA ILE A 143 2.79 13.95 1.17
C ILE A 143 1.51 14.17 1.96
N ASN A 144 0.57 14.96 1.42
CA ASN A 144 -0.73 15.21 2.05
C ASN A 144 -1.50 13.92 2.32
N LEU A 145 -1.53 13.00 1.35
CA LEU A 145 -2.15 11.69 1.50
C LEU A 145 -1.49 10.86 2.59
N MET A 146 -0.14 10.79 2.63
CA MET A 146 0.57 10.05 3.66
C MET A 146 0.30 10.60 5.07
N MET A 147 0.24 11.92 5.21
CA MET A 147 -0.09 12.56 6.49
C MET A 147 -1.54 12.27 6.90
N HIS A 148 -2.47 12.26 5.96
CA HIS A 148 -3.87 11.89 6.21
C HIS A 148 -3.98 10.44 6.69
N ILE A 149 -3.39 9.47 5.98
CA ILE A 149 -3.38 8.06 6.37
C ILE A 149 -2.81 7.88 7.79
N ARG A 150 -1.71 8.55 8.09
CA ARG A 150 -1.08 8.46 9.40
C ARG A 150 -1.97 9.00 10.53
N ASN A 151 -2.71 10.07 10.27
CA ASN A 151 -3.63 10.64 11.25
C ASN A 151 -4.85 9.74 11.51
N GLU A 152 -5.34 9.05 10.48
CA GLU A 152 -6.45 8.09 10.62
C GLU A 152 -6.05 6.82 11.41
N GLN A 153 -4.75 6.54 11.54
CA GLN A 153 -4.23 5.39 12.29
C GLN A 153 -3.90 5.72 13.76
N SER A 154 -3.88 6.99 14.15
CA SER A 154 -3.52 7.46 15.50
C SER A 154 -4.73 7.53 16.43
#